data_ac3d2518adc300566ed74e2d5b76397b
#
_entry.id   ac3d2518adc300566ed74e2d5b76397b
#
_cell.length_a   1.000
_cell.length_b   1.000
_cell.length_c   1.000
_cell.angle_alpha   90.00
_cell.angle_beta   90.00
_cell.angle_gamma   90.00
#
_symmetry.space_group_name_H-M   'P 1'
#
loop_
_entity.id
_entity.type
_entity.pdbx_description
1 polymer ?
#
loop_
_entity_poly.entity_id
_entity_poly.type
_entity_poly.pdbx_seq_one_letter_code
_entity_poly.pdbx_strand_id
1 'polypeptide(L)'
;MTSKARTLLGKGRRRISRTFSTDEERGVTAEHWGEDAREKAESEDWQGLYWQSYVLTAQHINRDISGDPAVDWLTFTKQRFFPRAAEVALSLGCGYGIVERVGIEQGIARRFEGFDIAPEAVAVAAEEAEKAGIEDQIDYAATDLNTIELEPGRYDAVFVAQTLHHIEALEHLLDQIHGSLTEDGLFVVNEYVGPKRFQFPDRYLPLMDGLLEALPESHRRSLKDGSVKGKAVRPDADEVYRVDPSESVRSDEILGLIEERFEIVYRADFGGTLLQFVLSDIAGNFDPADPKDVAMIDLVCLYEKTLIDKGVLPSDFVYLVARRRAG
;
A
#
# COMPACT_ATOMS: atom_id res chain seq x y z
N MET A 1 57.76 33.93 -26.41
CA MET A 1 57.87 33.12 -25.17
C MET A 1 56.47 32.89 -24.62
N THR A 2 56.08 31.67 -24.69
CA THR A 2 54.72 31.14 -24.71
C THR A 2 54.08 31.03 -23.31
N SER A 3 52.93 31.66 -23.16
CA SER A 3 52.06 31.52 -21.99
C SER A 3 51.10 30.34 -22.25
N LYS A 4 51.10 29.33 -21.37
CA LYS A 4 50.13 28.20 -21.38
C LYS A 4 48.91 28.57 -20.54
N ALA A 5 47.80 28.78 -21.20
CA ALA A 5 46.48 28.85 -20.58
C ALA A 5 46.07 27.46 -20.08
N ARG A 6 45.76 27.34 -18.79
CA ARG A 6 45.14 26.14 -18.16
C ARG A 6 43.64 26.22 -18.34
N THR A 7 43.09 25.33 -19.15
CA THR A 7 41.66 25.13 -19.29
C THR A 7 41.16 24.35 -18.08
N LEU A 8 40.30 24.96 -17.27
CA LEU A 8 39.52 24.29 -16.23
C LEU A 8 38.35 23.52 -16.87
N LEU A 9 38.47 22.20 -16.92
CA LEU A 9 37.38 21.32 -17.26
C LEU A 9 36.34 21.30 -16.14
N GLY A 10 35.23 21.99 -16.35
CA GLY A 10 34.05 21.90 -15.53
C GLY A 10 33.49 20.47 -15.55
N LYS A 11 33.44 19.80 -14.39
CA LYS A 11 32.74 18.55 -14.21
C LYS A 11 31.24 18.82 -14.37
N GLY A 12 30.73 18.62 -15.57
CA GLY A 12 29.29 18.57 -15.82
C GLY A 12 28.69 17.45 -14.98
N ARG A 13 27.84 17.81 -14.02
CA ARG A 13 26.90 16.87 -13.41
C ARG A 13 26.01 16.35 -14.53
N ARG A 14 26.19 15.08 -14.90
CA ARG A 14 25.20 14.37 -15.70
C ARG A 14 23.92 14.35 -14.87
N ARG A 15 22.92 15.15 -15.25
CA ARG A 15 21.53 14.89 -14.92
C ARG A 15 21.22 13.53 -15.52
N ILE A 16 21.09 12.52 -14.65
CA ILE A 16 20.44 11.28 -15.05
C ILE A 16 18.98 11.71 -15.29
N SER A 17 18.58 11.77 -16.57
CA SER A 17 17.17 11.91 -16.89
C SER A 17 16.51 10.65 -16.32
N ARG A 18 15.69 10.78 -15.28
CA ARG A 18 14.78 9.72 -14.86
C ARG A 18 13.88 9.46 -16.08
N THR A 19 14.01 8.30 -16.67
CA THR A 19 13.12 7.84 -17.74
C THR A 19 11.94 7.24 -17.01
N PHE A 20 10.78 7.88 -17.10
CA PHE A 20 9.53 7.31 -16.61
C PHE A 20 9.17 6.07 -17.42
N SER A 21 8.33 5.20 -16.85
CA SER A 21 7.82 3.99 -17.51
C SER A 21 7.24 4.34 -18.90
N THR A 22 7.46 3.43 -19.84
CA THR A 22 6.95 3.55 -21.21
C THR A 22 5.45 3.30 -21.25
N ASP A 23 4.79 3.63 -22.37
CA ASP A 23 3.37 3.31 -22.59
C ASP A 23 3.13 1.79 -22.55
N GLU A 24 4.10 0.98 -22.99
CA GLU A 24 4.05 -0.48 -22.93
C GLU A 24 4.08 -0.98 -21.48
N GLU A 25 4.99 -0.48 -20.66
CA GLU A 25 5.08 -0.83 -19.22
C GLU A 25 3.83 -0.43 -18.45
N ARG A 26 3.28 0.75 -18.72
CA ARG A 26 1.99 1.18 -18.14
C ARG A 26 0.83 0.28 -18.55
N GLY A 27 0.87 -0.22 -19.79
CA GLY A 27 -0.08 -1.20 -20.29
C GLY A 27 -0.04 -2.51 -19.50
N VAL A 28 1.16 -3.04 -19.24
CA VAL A 28 1.36 -4.26 -18.43
C VAL A 28 0.83 -4.07 -17.02
N THR A 29 1.17 -2.96 -16.35
CA THR A 29 0.64 -2.63 -15.02
C THR A 29 -0.89 -2.54 -15.01
N ALA A 30 -1.49 -1.85 -15.99
CA ALA A 30 -2.94 -1.69 -16.06
C ALA A 30 -3.67 -3.01 -16.32
N GLU A 31 -3.12 -3.91 -17.12
CA GLU A 31 -3.66 -5.26 -17.36
C GLU A 31 -3.61 -6.09 -16.08
N HIS A 32 -2.45 -6.14 -15.42
CA HIS A 32 -2.24 -6.87 -14.17
C HIS A 32 -3.26 -6.46 -13.09
N TRP A 33 -3.40 -5.17 -12.82
CA TRP A 33 -4.32 -4.68 -11.79
C TRP A 33 -5.79 -4.74 -12.19
N GLY A 34 -6.08 -4.75 -13.49
CA GLY A 34 -7.43 -5.01 -14.00
C GLY A 34 -7.89 -6.43 -13.72
N GLU A 35 -7.03 -7.43 -13.99
CA GLU A 35 -7.29 -8.84 -13.69
C GLU A 35 -7.41 -9.07 -12.17
N ASP A 36 -6.51 -8.53 -11.36
CA ASP A 36 -6.55 -8.62 -9.89
C ASP A 36 -7.86 -8.05 -9.31
N ALA A 37 -8.29 -6.87 -9.80
CA ALA A 37 -9.54 -6.26 -9.37
C ALA A 37 -10.76 -7.14 -9.67
N ARG A 38 -10.80 -7.77 -10.83
CA ARG A 38 -11.88 -8.69 -11.23
C ARG A 38 -11.90 -9.93 -10.34
N GLU A 39 -10.75 -10.56 -10.13
CA GLU A 39 -10.64 -11.74 -9.25
C GLU A 39 -11.11 -11.41 -7.82
N LYS A 40 -10.71 -10.30 -7.27
CA LYS A 40 -11.09 -9.86 -5.92
C LYS A 40 -12.59 -9.54 -5.78
N ALA A 41 -13.22 -9.05 -6.83
CA ALA A 41 -14.65 -8.78 -6.84
C ALA A 41 -15.51 -10.06 -6.97
N GLU A 42 -14.99 -11.11 -7.62
CA GLU A 42 -15.72 -12.35 -7.88
C GLU A 42 -15.65 -13.36 -6.73
N SER A 43 -14.60 -13.33 -5.90
CA SER A 43 -14.38 -14.29 -4.81
C SER A 43 -13.70 -13.64 -3.61
N GLU A 44 -13.99 -14.14 -2.41
CA GLU A 44 -13.27 -13.79 -1.18
C GLU A 44 -12.07 -14.73 -0.89
N ASP A 45 -11.85 -15.75 -1.72
CA ASP A 45 -10.79 -16.76 -1.50
C ASP A 45 -9.38 -16.15 -1.50
N TRP A 46 -9.20 -15.01 -2.20
CA TRP A 46 -7.95 -14.27 -2.21
C TRP A 46 -7.49 -13.77 -0.82
N GLN A 47 -8.42 -13.57 0.13
CA GLN A 47 -8.08 -13.05 1.47
C GLN A 47 -7.09 -13.96 2.20
N GLY A 48 -7.17 -15.27 2.00
CA GLY A 48 -6.22 -16.23 2.56
C GLY A 48 -4.83 -16.22 1.93
N LEU A 49 -4.67 -15.58 0.77
CA LEU A 49 -3.39 -15.44 0.07
C LEU A 49 -2.54 -14.29 0.61
N TYR A 50 -3.19 -13.25 1.16
CA TYR A 50 -2.52 -12.04 1.62
C TYR A 50 -2.59 -11.90 3.14
N TRP A 51 -1.44 -11.75 3.79
CA TRP A 51 -1.38 -11.63 5.24
C TRP A 51 -2.20 -10.45 5.79
N GLN A 52 -2.27 -9.32 5.07
CA GLN A 52 -3.01 -8.13 5.51
C GLN A 52 -4.53 -8.33 5.52
N SER A 53 -5.03 -9.19 4.65
CA SER A 53 -6.47 -9.39 4.45
C SER A 53 -7.00 -10.58 5.23
N TYR A 54 -6.12 -11.47 5.73
CA TYR A 54 -6.55 -12.63 6.48
C TYR A 54 -6.99 -12.25 7.88
N VAL A 55 -8.14 -12.76 8.31
CA VAL A 55 -8.83 -12.30 9.54
C VAL A 55 -7.95 -12.34 10.80
N LEU A 56 -7.12 -13.35 10.99
CA LEU A 56 -6.28 -13.47 12.19
C LEU A 56 -5.16 -12.42 12.20
N THR A 57 -4.48 -12.20 11.09
CA THR A 57 -3.43 -11.19 10.97
C THR A 57 -4.00 -9.77 10.93
N ALA A 58 -5.16 -9.57 10.28
CA ALA A 58 -5.86 -8.29 10.26
C ALA A 58 -6.19 -7.80 11.68
N GLN A 59 -6.54 -8.69 12.62
CA GLN A 59 -6.74 -8.32 14.02
C GLN A 59 -5.49 -7.75 14.70
N HIS A 60 -4.29 -8.22 14.34
CA HIS A 60 -3.03 -7.65 14.83
C HIS A 60 -2.77 -6.29 14.21
N ILE A 61 -2.96 -6.14 12.90
CA ILE A 61 -2.84 -4.88 12.19
C ILE A 61 -3.81 -3.84 12.79
N ASN A 62 -5.06 -4.22 12.98
CA ASN A 62 -6.07 -3.36 13.60
C ASN A 62 -5.66 -2.89 14.99
N ARG A 63 -5.12 -3.79 15.82
CA ARG A 63 -4.63 -3.45 17.16
C ARG A 63 -3.45 -2.47 17.10
N ASP A 64 -2.53 -2.63 16.16
CA ASP A 64 -1.41 -1.72 16.01
C ASP A 64 -1.86 -0.34 15.49
N ILE A 65 -2.88 -0.28 14.61
CA ILE A 65 -3.40 0.97 14.05
C ILE A 65 -4.36 1.67 15.02
N SER A 66 -5.36 0.97 15.56
CA SER A 66 -6.47 1.58 16.30
C SER A 66 -6.39 1.37 17.83
N GLY A 67 -5.61 0.38 18.27
CA GLY A 67 -5.60 -0.13 19.64
C GLY A 67 -6.66 -1.21 19.92
N ASP A 68 -7.56 -1.48 18.97
CA ASP A 68 -8.66 -2.46 19.10
C ASP A 68 -8.62 -3.44 17.90
N PRO A 69 -8.49 -4.77 18.14
CA PRO A 69 -8.43 -5.75 17.06
C PRO A 69 -9.71 -5.83 16.20
N ALA A 70 -10.84 -5.32 16.70
CA ALA A 70 -12.11 -5.30 15.97
C ALA A 70 -12.33 -4.03 15.13
N VAL A 71 -11.45 -3.03 15.24
CA VAL A 71 -11.57 -1.73 14.57
C VAL A 71 -10.53 -1.62 13.46
N ASP A 72 -10.97 -1.84 12.23
CA ASP A 72 -10.13 -1.68 11.03
C ASP A 72 -9.73 -0.22 10.78
N TRP A 73 -8.76 0.00 9.89
CA TRP A 73 -8.18 1.31 9.65
C TRP A 73 -9.19 2.34 9.07
N LEU A 74 -10.18 1.93 8.25
CA LEU A 74 -11.23 2.84 7.75
C LEU A 74 -12.18 3.24 8.86
N THR A 75 -12.64 2.27 9.66
CA THR A 75 -13.46 2.51 10.84
C THR A 75 -12.75 3.41 11.85
N PHE A 76 -11.45 3.17 12.10
CA PHE A 76 -10.62 4.03 12.94
C PHE A 76 -10.52 5.44 12.36
N THR A 77 -10.26 5.55 11.04
CA THR A 77 -10.19 6.82 10.33
C THR A 77 -11.48 7.62 10.52
N LYS A 78 -12.63 6.97 10.32
CA LYS A 78 -13.94 7.59 10.56
C LYS A 78 -14.11 8.09 11.97
N GLN A 79 -13.85 7.23 12.94
CA GLN A 79 -14.09 7.54 14.36
C GLN A 79 -13.18 8.67 14.87
N ARG A 80 -11.94 8.69 14.41
CA ARG A 80 -10.89 9.58 14.94
C ARG A 80 -10.82 10.92 14.23
N PHE A 81 -10.98 10.94 12.91
CA PHE A 81 -10.64 12.08 12.07
C PHE A 81 -11.85 12.69 11.35
N PHE A 82 -12.92 11.93 11.13
CA PHE A 82 -14.11 12.40 10.44
C PHE A 82 -15.37 12.34 11.33
N PRO A 83 -15.45 13.15 12.41
CA PRO A 83 -16.67 13.21 13.24
C PRO A 83 -17.89 13.69 12.44
N ARG A 84 -17.65 14.46 11.37
CA ARG A 84 -18.63 14.80 10.32
C ARG A 84 -18.10 14.26 8.99
N ALA A 85 -19.02 13.91 8.10
CA ALA A 85 -18.63 13.51 6.76
C ALA A 85 -17.93 14.67 6.03
N ALA A 86 -16.84 14.37 5.34
CA ALA A 86 -16.25 15.24 4.33
C ALA A 86 -17.26 15.50 3.21
N GLU A 87 -17.23 16.64 2.55
CA GLU A 87 -18.10 16.89 1.39
C GLU A 87 -17.60 16.10 0.19
N VAL A 88 -16.29 16.19 -0.13
CA VAL A 88 -15.66 15.46 -1.22
C VAL A 88 -14.36 14.83 -0.76
N ALA A 89 -14.22 13.52 -0.96
CA ALA A 89 -12.96 12.80 -0.80
C ALA A 89 -12.44 12.29 -2.14
N LEU A 90 -11.13 12.13 -2.24
CA LEU A 90 -10.42 11.54 -3.37
C LEU A 90 -9.77 10.24 -2.94
N SER A 91 -9.83 9.21 -3.78
CA SER A 91 -9.07 7.97 -3.63
C SER A 91 -8.16 7.76 -4.84
N LEU A 92 -6.88 7.60 -4.60
CA LEU A 92 -5.87 7.40 -5.62
C LEU A 92 -5.37 5.96 -5.58
N GLY A 93 -5.48 5.26 -6.73
CA GLY A 93 -5.34 3.81 -6.81
C GLY A 93 -6.56 3.11 -6.21
N CYS A 94 -7.75 3.41 -6.75
CA CYS A 94 -9.01 2.94 -6.18
C CYS A 94 -9.24 1.43 -6.35
N GLY A 95 -8.51 0.76 -7.26
CA GLY A 95 -8.69 -0.66 -7.55
C GLY A 95 -10.15 -0.99 -7.85
N TYR A 96 -10.71 -1.99 -7.18
CA TYR A 96 -12.12 -2.37 -7.29
C TYR A 96 -13.07 -1.57 -6.36
N GLY A 97 -12.63 -0.43 -5.82
CA GLY A 97 -13.49 0.57 -5.18
C GLY A 97 -13.90 0.28 -3.74
N ILE A 98 -13.12 -0.51 -2.97
CA ILE A 98 -13.50 -0.87 -1.59
C ILE A 98 -13.43 0.33 -0.63
N VAL A 99 -12.42 1.20 -0.77
CA VAL A 99 -12.21 2.36 0.13
C VAL A 99 -13.37 3.34 -0.01
N GLU A 100 -13.81 3.62 -1.23
CA GLU A 100 -14.88 4.55 -1.54
C GLU A 100 -16.23 4.02 -1.05
N ARG A 101 -16.56 2.76 -1.35
CA ARG A 101 -17.82 2.14 -0.92
C ARG A 101 -17.93 2.10 0.61
N VAL A 102 -16.91 1.60 1.29
CA VAL A 102 -16.87 1.58 2.77
C VAL A 102 -16.87 3.02 3.32
N GLY A 103 -16.18 3.95 2.66
CA GLY A 103 -16.13 5.36 3.04
C GLY A 103 -17.49 6.05 2.96
N ILE A 104 -18.30 5.76 1.94
CA ILE A 104 -19.70 6.22 1.83
C ILE A 104 -20.56 5.57 2.91
N GLU A 105 -20.52 4.24 3.02
CA GLU A 105 -21.32 3.47 3.99
C GLU A 105 -21.09 3.94 5.43
N GLN A 106 -19.84 4.16 5.82
CA GLN A 106 -19.49 4.62 7.16
C GLN A 106 -19.68 6.14 7.33
N GLY A 107 -19.97 6.88 6.27
CA GLY A 107 -20.12 8.33 6.31
C GLY A 107 -18.79 9.06 6.55
N ILE A 108 -17.69 8.57 5.98
CA ILE A 108 -16.40 9.28 5.93
C ILE A 108 -16.55 10.51 5.03
N ALA A 109 -17.14 10.34 3.85
CA ALA A 109 -17.44 11.42 2.93
C ALA A 109 -18.86 11.27 2.33
N ARG A 110 -19.38 12.36 1.74
CA ARG A 110 -20.65 12.39 1.01
C ARG A 110 -20.48 11.98 -0.44
N ARG A 111 -19.31 12.27 -1.01
CA ARG A 111 -18.93 11.92 -2.38
C ARG A 111 -17.46 11.49 -2.40
N PHE A 112 -17.17 10.55 -3.28
CA PHE A 112 -15.81 10.18 -3.62
C PHE A 112 -15.54 10.39 -5.11
N GLU A 113 -14.29 10.73 -5.42
CA GLU A 113 -13.68 10.54 -6.73
C GLU A 113 -12.61 9.46 -6.60
N GLY A 114 -12.64 8.46 -7.48
CA GLY A 114 -11.70 7.34 -7.47
C GLY A 114 -10.93 7.26 -8.78
N PHE A 115 -9.60 7.24 -8.70
CA PHE A 115 -8.74 7.15 -9.89
C PHE A 115 -7.84 5.93 -9.81
N ASP A 116 -7.70 5.24 -10.93
CA ASP A 116 -6.79 4.10 -11.10
C ASP A 116 -6.20 4.08 -12.50
N ILE A 117 -5.03 3.48 -12.70
CA ILE A 117 -4.42 3.34 -14.02
C ILE A 117 -5.14 2.29 -14.87
N ALA A 118 -5.79 1.30 -14.23
CA ALA A 118 -6.42 0.17 -14.88
C ALA A 118 -7.89 0.46 -15.23
N PRO A 119 -8.27 0.62 -16.52
CA PRO A 119 -9.66 0.83 -16.92
C PRO A 119 -10.59 -0.29 -16.48
N GLU A 120 -10.11 -1.53 -16.44
CA GLU A 120 -10.89 -2.70 -16.00
C GLU A 120 -11.19 -2.61 -14.50
N ALA A 121 -10.21 -2.23 -13.65
CA ALA A 121 -10.41 -2.01 -12.22
C ALA A 121 -11.47 -0.92 -11.97
N VAL A 122 -11.39 0.19 -12.71
CA VAL A 122 -12.38 1.28 -12.68
C VAL A 122 -13.79 0.78 -13.06
N ALA A 123 -13.89 -0.08 -14.08
CA ALA A 123 -15.18 -0.66 -14.49
C ALA A 123 -15.76 -1.56 -13.39
N VAL A 124 -14.92 -2.41 -12.77
CA VAL A 124 -15.30 -3.25 -11.64
C VAL A 124 -15.76 -2.40 -10.45
N ALA A 125 -15.02 -1.32 -10.12
CA ALA A 125 -15.38 -0.43 -9.03
C ALA A 125 -16.75 0.23 -9.25
N ALA A 126 -17.05 0.65 -10.48
CA ALA A 126 -18.35 1.22 -10.85
C ALA A 126 -19.48 0.18 -10.76
N GLU A 127 -19.26 -1.05 -11.26
CA GLU A 127 -20.22 -2.16 -11.14
C GLU A 127 -20.53 -2.48 -9.66
N GLU A 128 -19.52 -2.48 -8.80
CA GLU A 128 -19.68 -2.74 -7.37
C GLU A 128 -20.42 -1.60 -6.65
N ALA A 129 -20.20 -0.34 -7.06
CA ALA A 129 -20.95 0.81 -6.55
C ALA A 129 -22.43 0.75 -6.97
N GLU A 130 -22.73 0.37 -8.24
CA GLU A 130 -24.11 0.14 -8.71
C GLU A 130 -24.80 -0.97 -7.92
N LYS A 131 -24.14 -2.12 -7.70
CA LYS A 131 -24.68 -3.21 -6.87
C LYS A 131 -25.01 -2.77 -5.44
N ALA A 132 -24.21 -1.83 -4.89
CA ALA A 132 -24.43 -1.26 -3.57
C ALA A 132 -25.47 -0.13 -3.56
N GLY A 133 -25.92 0.37 -4.72
CA GLY A 133 -26.90 1.47 -4.85
C GLY A 133 -26.35 2.84 -4.42
N ILE A 134 -25.07 3.07 -4.65
CA ILE A 134 -24.35 4.30 -4.27
C ILE A 134 -23.59 4.93 -5.44
N GLU A 135 -23.88 4.52 -6.68
CA GLU A 135 -23.24 5.00 -7.90
C GLU A 135 -23.34 6.51 -8.10
N ASP A 136 -24.40 7.14 -7.60
CA ASP A 136 -24.56 8.59 -7.65
C ASP A 136 -23.63 9.35 -6.69
N GLN A 137 -22.95 8.66 -5.79
CA GLN A 137 -22.06 9.24 -4.77
C GLN A 137 -20.57 9.05 -5.08
N ILE A 138 -20.23 8.27 -6.13
CA ILE A 138 -18.84 7.97 -6.46
C ILE A 138 -18.61 8.15 -7.96
N ASP A 139 -17.64 8.98 -8.31
CA ASP A 139 -17.20 9.16 -9.70
C ASP A 139 -15.83 8.42 -9.87
N TYR A 140 -15.77 7.47 -10.82
CA TYR A 140 -14.55 6.72 -11.12
C TYR A 140 -13.98 7.11 -12.49
N ALA A 141 -12.64 7.21 -12.59
CA ALA A 141 -11.97 7.45 -13.88
C ALA A 141 -10.61 6.74 -13.99
N ALA A 142 -10.32 6.21 -15.18
CA ALA A 142 -9.00 5.68 -15.49
C ALA A 142 -8.01 6.83 -15.70
N THR A 143 -6.95 6.88 -14.89
CA THR A 143 -6.00 8.00 -14.87
C THR A 143 -4.61 7.55 -14.42
N ASP A 144 -3.57 7.99 -15.15
CA ASP A 144 -2.17 7.78 -14.74
C ASP A 144 -1.79 8.79 -13.65
N LEU A 145 -1.57 8.29 -12.43
CA LEU A 145 -1.21 9.10 -11.27
C LEU A 145 0.18 9.75 -11.37
N ASN A 146 1.05 9.26 -12.26
CA ASN A 146 2.36 9.88 -12.51
C ASN A 146 2.25 11.24 -13.22
N THR A 147 1.11 11.51 -13.86
CA THR A 147 0.90 12.73 -14.68
C THR A 147 -0.38 13.48 -14.33
N ILE A 148 -1.11 13.03 -13.31
CA ILE A 148 -2.38 13.63 -12.92
C ILE A 148 -2.22 15.09 -12.50
N GLU A 149 -3.21 15.90 -12.87
CA GLU A 149 -3.39 17.28 -12.42
C GLU A 149 -4.67 17.37 -11.59
N LEU A 150 -4.56 17.75 -10.32
CA LEU A 150 -5.68 17.85 -9.39
C LEU A 150 -6.14 19.29 -9.20
N GLU A 151 -7.45 19.50 -9.07
CA GLU A 151 -8.02 20.81 -8.79
C GLU A 151 -7.58 21.32 -7.41
N PRO A 152 -6.98 22.54 -7.32
CA PRO A 152 -6.52 23.06 -6.05
C PRO A 152 -7.65 23.30 -5.04
N GLY A 153 -7.43 22.88 -3.78
CA GLY A 153 -8.35 23.15 -2.66
C GLY A 153 -9.71 22.47 -2.79
N ARG A 154 -9.81 21.38 -3.52
CA ARG A 154 -11.07 20.67 -3.81
C ARG A 154 -11.46 19.65 -2.75
N TYR A 155 -10.50 18.92 -2.18
CA TYR A 155 -10.77 17.73 -1.38
C TYR A 155 -10.59 17.96 0.11
N ASP A 156 -11.58 17.51 0.90
CA ASP A 156 -11.50 17.49 2.36
C ASP A 156 -10.70 16.28 2.85
N ALA A 157 -10.57 15.25 2.01
CA ALA A 157 -9.74 14.09 2.27
C ALA A 157 -9.15 13.52 0.98
N VAL A 158 -7.90 13.08 1.03
CA VAL A 158 -7.27 12.27 -0.02
C VAL A 158 -6.83 10.96 0.62
N PHE A 159 -7.28 9.84 0.05
CA PHE A 159 -6.94 8.48 0.47
C PHE A 159 -5.98 7.85 -0.51
N VAL A 160 -4.95 7.21 0.01
CA VAL A 160 -4.05 6.35 -0.77
C VAL A 160 -3.82 5.06 0.04
N ALA A 161 -4.22 3.94 -0.54
CA ALA A 161 -4.07 2.63 0.09
C ALA A 161 -3.37 1.67 -0.87
N GLN A 162 -2.16 1.23 -0.51
CA GLN A 162 -1.34 0.30 -1.29
C GLN A 162 -1.12 0.77 -2.74
N THR A 163 -0.75 2.03 -2.92
CA THR A 163 -0.64 2.66 -4.25
C THR A 163 0.63 3.47 -4.44
N LEU A 164 1.10 4.23 -3.43
CA LEU A 164 2.28 5.11 -3.60
C LEU A 164 3.52 4.33 -4.01
N HIS A 165 3.64 3.08 -3.59
CA HIS A 165 4.80 2.26 -3.94
C HIS A 165 4.87 1.91 -5.45
N HIS A 166 3.77 2.09 -6.21
CA HIS A 166 3.74 1.98 -7.66
C HIS A 166 4.10 3.27 -8.40
N ILE A 167 4.27 4.39 -7.69
CA ILE A 167 4.42 5.71 -8.32
C ILE A 167 5.88 6.07 -8.53
N GLU A 168 6.27 6.31 -9.78
CA GLU A 168 7.60 6.81 -10.14
C GLU A 168 7.75 8.32 -9.90
N ALA A 169 6.68 9.09 -10.19
CA ALA A 169 6.64 10.54 -10.03
C ALA A 169 6.13 10.96 -8.64
N LEU A 170 6.67 10.35 -7.55
CA LEU A 170 6.22 10.58 -6.18
C LEU A 170 6.17 12.06 -5.80
N GLU A 171 7.20 12.83 -6.17
CA GLU A 171 7.26 14.26 -5.87
C GLU A 171 6.12 15.02 -6.53
N HIS A 172 5.83 14.72 -7.81
CA HIS A 172 4.72 15.34 -8.55
C HIS A 172 3.38 14.98 -7.88
N LEU A 173 3.11 13.69 -7.66
CA LEU A 173 1.85 13.25 -7.07
C LEU A 173 1.63 13.85 -5.67
N LEU A 174 2.65 13.85 -4.82
CA LEU A 174 2.55 14.42 -3.48
C LEU A 174 2.34 15.94 -3.51
N ASP A 175 2.94 16.66 -4.48
CA ASP A 175 2.69 18.09 -4.70
C ASP A 175 1.25 18.34 -5.17
N GLN A 176 0.71 17.49 -6.06
CA GLN A 176 -0.70 17.53 -6.48
C GLN A 176 -1.65 17.28 -5.30
N ILE A 177 -1.40 16.24 -4.49
CA ILE A 177 -2.19 15.95 -3.28
C ILE A 177 -2.16 17.15 -2.34
N HIS A 178 -0.96 17.69 -2.05
CA HIS A 178 -0.82 18.85 -1.18
C HIS A 178 -1.62 20.05 -1.68
N GLY A 179 -1.55 20.34 -2.98
CA GLY A 179 -2.27 21.47 -3.59
C GLY A 179 -3.80 21.29 -3.62
N SER A 180 -4.27 20.05 -3.77
CA SER A 180 -5.68 19.71 -3.92
C SER A 180 -6.48 19.66 -2.61
N LEU A 181 -5.81 19.51 -1.46
CA LEU A 181 -6.46 19.52 -0.16
C LEU A 181 -7.00 20.91 0.18
N THR A 182 -8.19 20.94 0.80
CA THR A 182 -8.71 22.13 1.49
C THR A 182 -7.81 22.54 2.66
N GLU A 183 -8.06 23.69 3.28
CA GLU A 183 -7.24 24.20 4.40
C GLU A 183 -7.15 23.19 5.57
N ASP A 184 -8.28 22.57 5.92
CA ASP A 184 -8.40 21.56 6.98
C ASP A 184 -8.36 20.12 6.43
N GLY A 185 -8.06 19.94 5.15
CA GLY A 185 -8.08 18.65 4.46
C GLY A 185 -7.03 17.69 4.99
N LEU A 186 -7.37 16.39 4.98
CA LEU A 186 -6.53 15.31 5.48
C LEU A 186 -6.03 14.41 4.38
N PHE A 187 -4.77 14.01 4.47
CA PHE A 187 -4.15 12.99 3.65
C PHE A 187 -4.03 11.70 4.48
N VAL A 188 -4.74 10.65 4.05
CA VAL A 188 -4.82 9.34 4.72
C VAL A 188 -4.09 8.30 3.90
N VAL A 189 -3.12 7.65 4.49
CA VAL A 189 -2.22 6.70 3.82
C VAL A 189 -2.21 5.37 4.57
N ASN A 190 -2.38 4.27 3.83
CA ASN A 190 -2.12 2.90 4.29
C ASN A 190 -1.20 2.25 3.26
N GLU A 191 0.10 2.07 3.58
CA GLU A 191 1.08 1.90 2.53
C GLU A 191 2.25 0.97 2.89
N TYR A 192 2.78 0.28 1.85
CA TYR A 192 4.09 -0.37 1.87
C TYR A 192 5.21 0.67 1.70
N VAL A 193 6.11 0.72 2.67
CA VAL A 193 7.24 1.66 2.71
C VAL A 193 8.58 0.95 2.89
N GLY A 194 8.56 -0.34 2.67
CA GLY A 194 9.73 -1.21 2.77
C GLY A 194 10.69 -1.08 1.58
N PRO A 195 11.67 -2.00 1.49
CA PRO A 195 12.70 -1.93 0.46
C PRO A 195 12.16 -2.00 -0.96
N LYS A 196 12.68 -1.11 -1.82
CA LYS A 196 12.42 -1.11 -3.27
C LYS A 196 12.53 -2.52 -3.86
N ARG A 197 11.53 -2.91 -4.70
CA ARG A 197 11.47 -4.23 -5.36
C ARG A 197 11.58 -5.40 -4.36
N PHE A 198 11.15 -5.20 -3.11
CA PHE A 198 11.25 -6.20 -2.04
C PHE A 198 12.68 -6.70 -1.76
N GLN A 199 13.70 -5.88 -2.07
CA GLN A 199 15.10 -6.26 -1.90
C GLN A 199 15.57 -6.07 -0.44
N PHE A 200 14.94 -6.79 0.47
CA PHE A 200 15.29 -6.78 1.90
C PHE A 200 16.67 -7.42 2.17
N PRO A 201 17.37 -7.05 3.27
CA PRO A 201 18.69 -7.59 3.63
C PRO A 201 18.68 -9.09 3.88
N ASP A 202 19.76 -9.80 3.48
CA ASP A 202 19.91 -11.25 3.66
C ASP A 202 19.78 -11.68 5.13
N ARG A 203 20.12 -10.83 6.10
CA ARG A 203 19.98 -11.09 7.53
C ARG A 203 18.54 -11.36 7.98
N TYR A 204 17.52 -11.06 7.17
CA TYR A 204 16.12 -11.36 7.49
C TYR A 204 15.74 -12.79 7.11
N LEU A 205 16.42 -13.41 6.13
CA LEU A 205 16.13 -14.77 5.70
C LEU A 205 16.19 -15.80 6.84
N PRO A 206 17.24 -15.83 7.72
CA PRO A 206 17.25 -16.76 8.84
C PRO A 206 16.09 -16.56 9.84
N LEU A 207 15.57 -15.34 9.99
CA LEU A 207 14.43 -15.05 10.87
C LEU A 207 13.14 -15.62 10.28
N MET A 208 12.93 -15.43 8.97
CA MET A 208 11.81 -15.98 8.24
C MET A 208 11.85 -17.50 8.16
N ASP A 209 13.03 -18.07 7.87
CA ASP A 209 13.24 -19.53 7.85
C ASP A 209 12.94 -20.17 9.19
N GLY A 210 13.38 -19.55 10.29
CA GLY A 210 13.09 -20.01 11.65
C GLY A 210 11.58 -20.02 11.96
N LEU A 211 10.82 -19.03 11.49
CA LEU A 211 9.36 -19.02 11.61
C LEU A 211 8.73 -20.15 10.79
N LEU A 212 9.15 -20.32 9.52
CA LEU A 212 8.65 -21.41 8.67
C LEU A 212 8.94 -22.79 9.24
N GLU A 213 10.16 -23.02 9.77
CA GLU A 213 10.54 -24.29 10.41
C GLU A 213 9.70 -24.59 11.67
N ALA A 214 9.26 -23.55 12.41
CA ALA A 214 8.43 -23.71 13.59
C ALA A 214 6.97 -24.06 13.27
N LEU A 215 6.49 -23.72 12.07
CA LEU A 215 5.13 -24.01 11.64
C LEU A 215 4.98 -25.47 11.16
N PRO A 216 3.85 -26.16 11.48
CA PRO A 216 3.55 -27.48 10.94
C PRO A 216 3.51 -27.47 9.39
N GLU A 217 3.86 -28.60 8.77
CA GLU A 217 3.84 -28.73 7.31
C GLU A 217 2.46 -28.40 6.70
N SER A 218 1.38 -28.80 7.37
CA SER A 218 0.01 -28.52 6.94
C SER A 218 -0.27 -27.02 6.78
N HIS A 219 0.33 -26.18 7.65
CA HIS A 219 0.15 -24.72 7.64
C HIS A 219 1.08 -24.00 6.66
N ARG A 220 2.04 -24.73 6.08
CA ARG A 220 3.00 -24.22 5.10
C ARG A 220 2.66 -24.58 3.65
N ARG A 221 1.49 -25.19 3.40
CA ARG A 221 1.05 -25.48 2.03
C ARG A 221 0.56 -24.23 1.35
N SER A 222 1.16 -23.94 0.22
CA SER A 222 0.69 -22.86 -0.66
C SER A 222 -0.75 -23.13 -1.10
N LEU A 223 -1.61 -22.14 -0.90
CA LEU A 223 -2.99 -22.16 -1.36
C LEU A 223 -3.10 -22.04 -2.88
N LYS A 224 -2.04 -21.58 -3.56
CA LYS A 224 -2.00 -21.45 -5.02
C LYS A 224 -1.70 -22.75 -5.73
N ASP A 225 -0.71 -23.51 -5.25
CA ASP A 225 -0.20 -24.69 -5.98
C ASP A 225 -0.02 -25.94 -5.11
N GLY A 226 -0.31 -25.87 -3.81
CA GLY A 226 -0.18 -26.97 -2.87
C GLY A 226 1.26 -27.32 -2.48
N SER A 227 2.27 -26.62 -2.98
CA SER A 227 3.67 -26.83 -2.60
C SER A 227 3.91 -26.50 -1.13
N VAL A 228 4.93 -27.11 -0.50
CA VAL A 228 5.28 -26.82 0.89
C VAL A 228 6.33 -25.72 0.94
N LYS A 229 6.01 -24.60 1.58
CA LYS A 229 6.88 -23.46 1.78
C LYS A 229 7.94 -23.80 2.83
N GLY A 230 9.10 -24.28 2.39
CA GLY A 230 10.17 -24.75 3.27
C GLY A 230 11.13 -23.65 3.72
N LYS A 231 11.29 -22.61 2.90
CA LYS A 231 12.20 -21.47 3.14
C LYS A 231 11.61 -20.19 2.59
N ALA A 232 12.01 -19.07 3.18
CA ALA A 232 11.77 -17.77 2.63
C ALA A 232 12.69 -17.52 1.43
N VAL A 233 12.15 -16.91 0.40
CA VAL A 233 12.90 -16.51 -0.80
C VAL A 233 12.68 -15.02 -1.01
N ARG A 234 13.78 -14.29 -1.15
CA ARG A 234 13.66 -12.90 -1.60
C ARG A 234 13.23 -12.89 -3.06
N PRO A 235 12.17 -12.15 -3.43
CA PRO A 235 11.76 -12.04 -4.82
C PRO A 235 12.90 -11.59 -5.73
N ASP A 236 13.02 -12.18 -6.91
CA ASP A 236 13.95 -11.73 -7.93
C ASP A 236 13.48 -10.39 -8.49
N ALA A 237 14.34 -9.37 -8.47
CA ALA A 237 13.95 -8.01 -8.85
C ALA A 237 13.56 -7.90 -10.34
N ASP A 238 14.17 -8.70 -11.23
CA ASP A 238 13.83 -8.72 -12.66
C ASP A 238 12.51 -9.45 -12.90
N GLU A 239 12.18 -10.43 -12.05
CA GLU A 239 10.89 -11.12 -12.09
C GLU A 239 9.77 -10.21 -11.60
N VAL A 240 9.96 -9.51 -10.47
CA VAL A 240 9.02 -8.49 -9.98
C VAL A 240 8.73 -7.46 -11.06
N TYR A 241 9.78 -6.90 -11.67
CA TYR A 241 9.65 -5.93 -12.76
C TYR A 241 8.92 -6.49 -13.99
N ARG A 242 9.08 -7.78 -14.29
CA ARG A 242 8.42 -8.40 -15.47
C ARG A 242 6.91 -8.59 -15.24
N VAL A 243 6.51 -8.89 -14.00
CA VAL A 243 5.10 -9.07 -13.63
C VAL A 243 4.40 -7.72 -13.53
N ASP A 244 4.98 -6.81 -12.76
CA ASP A 244 4.53 -5.42 -12.66
C ASP A 244 5.73 -4.45 -12.65
N PRO A 245 5.95 -3.71 -13.74
CA PRO A 245 7.02 -2.72 -13.81
C PRO A 245 6.96 -1.63 -12.73
N SER A 246 5.79 -1.35 -12.18
CA SER A 246 5.58 -0.33 -11.15
C SER A 246 5.78 -0.85 -9.73
N GLU A 247 5.74 -2.17 -9.49
CA GLU A 247 5.76 -2.78 -8.16
C GLU A 247 6.95 -2.32 -7.31
N SER A 248 6.65 -1.68 -6.20
CA SER A 248 7.62 -1.18 -5.20
C SER A 248 8.79 -0.39 -5.80
N VAL A 249 8.47 0.45 -6.82
CA VAL A 249 9.48 1.16 -7.65
C VAL A 249 10.30 2.17 -6.85
N ARG A 250 9.70 2.83 -5.83
CA ARG A 250 10.31 3.84 -4.96
C ARG A 250 9.77 3.80 -3.53
N SER A 251 9.33 2.64 -3.07
CA SER A 251 8.66 2.46 -1.78
C SER A 251 9.47 2.99 -0.58
N ASP A 252 10.78 2.83 -0.59
CA ASP A 252 11.70 3.28 0.45
C ASP A 252 11.90 4.82 0.51
N GLU A 253 11.39 5.57 -0.48
CA GLU A 253 11.44 7.03 -0.51
C GLU A 253 10.14 7.68 0.02
N ILE A 254 9.04 6.94 0.13
CA ILE A 254 7.69 7.47 0.39
C ILE A 254 7.60 8.28 1.68
N LEU A 255 8.04 7.71 2.80
CA LEU A 255 7.92 8.37 4.11
C LEU A 255 8.69 9.69 4.15
N GLY A 256 9.92 9.71 3.64
CA GLY A 256 10.74 10.94 3.61
C GLY A 256 10.07 12.03 2.79
N LEU A 257 9.51 11.68 1.63
CA LEU A 257 8.83 12.64 0.75
C LEU A 257 7.52 13.16 1.34
N ILE A 258 6.78 12.33 2.10
CA ILE A 258 5.59 12.78 2.84
C ILE A 258 6.01 13.72 3.98
N GLU A 259 7.02 13.38 4.77
CA GLU A 259 7.52 14.19 5.89
C GLU A 259 8.06 15.57 5.44
N GLU A 260 8.57 15.67 4.22
CA GLU A 260 8.99 16.95 3.63
C GLU A 260 7.82 17.91 3.35
N ARG A 261 6.65 17.38 2.98
CA ARG A 261 5.50 18.14 2.45
C ARG A 261 4.36 18.31 3.43
N PHE A 262 4.17 17.34 4.31
CA PHE A 262 3.03 17.27 5.19
C PHE A 262 3.44 17.23 6.67
N GLU A 263 2.53 17.64 7.54
CA GLU A 263 2.63 17.42 8.97
C GLU A 263 1.87 16.12 9.30
N ILE A 264 2.59 15.09 9.75
CA ILE A 264 1.97 13.83 10.18
C ILE A 264 1.29 14.06 11.54
N VAL A 265 -0.04 13.89 11.59
CA VAL A 265 -0.84 14.05 12.80
C VAL A 265 -1.14 12.73 13.50
N TYR A 266 -0.99 11.62 12.79
CA TYR A 266 -1.06 10.27 13.33
C TYR A 266 -0.20 9.33 12.52
N ARG A 267 0.49 8.39 13.17
CA ARG A 267 1.25 7.32 12.52
C ARG A 267 1.19 6.06 13.36
N ALA A 268 0.94 4.93 12.72
CA ALA A 268 1.05 3.60 13.27
C ALA A 268 1.82 2.71 12.29
N ASP A 269 2.93 2.16 12.76
CA ASP A 269 3.72 1.18 12.02
C ASP A 269 3.19 -0.22 12.39
N PHE A 270 2.78 -1.03 11.39
CA PHE A 270 2.09 -2.29 11.65
C PHE A 270 2.79 -3.54 11.12
N GLY A 271 4.10 -3.47 10.92
CA GLY A 271 4.94 -4.64 10.64
C GLY A 271 5.06 -4.97 9.16
N GLY A 272 4.95 -6.25 8.85
CA GLY A 272 5.00 -6.80 7.49
C GLY A 272 6.40 -7.10 6.95
N THR A 273 7.47 -6.76 7.66
CA THR A 273 8.85 -6.98 7.21
C THR A 273 9.19 -8.46 7.04
N LEU A 274 8.68 -9.33 7.93
CA LEU A 274 8.78 -10.79 7.82
C LEU A 274 7.45 -11.40 7.40
N LEU A 275 6.32 -10.92 7.96
CA LEU A 275 5.01 -11.53 7.81
C LEU A 275 4.54 -11.57 6.37
N GLN A 276 4.81 -10.52 5.58
CA GLN A 276 4.48 -10.47 4.16
C GLN A 276 5.05 -11.66 3.39
N PHE A 277 6.30 -12.05 3.70
CA PHE A 277 6.99 -13.13 3.01
C PHE A 277 6.74 -14.50 3.66
N VAL A 278 6.60 -14.56 4.97
CA VAL A 278 6.32 -15.81 5.70
C VAL A 278 4.91 -16.29 5.43
N LEU A 279 3.91 -15.42 5.53
CA LEU A 279 2.50 -15.77 5.45
C LEU A 279 1.87 -15.64 4.05
N SER A 280 2.58 -15.06 3.08
CA SER A 280 2.14 -15.05 1.68
C SER A 280 1.74 -16.46 1.23
N ASP A 281 0.60 -16.60 0.59
CA ASP A 281 0.02 -17.82 0.04
C ASP A 281 -0.31 -18.93 1.06
N ILE A 282 -0.11 -18.72 2.37
CA ILE A 282 -0.35 -19.70 3.41
C ILE A 282 -1.20 -19.20 4.58
N ALA A 283 -1.50 -17.90 4.65
CA ALA A 283 -2.24 -17.31 5.76
C ALA A 283 -3.59 -18.01 6.00
N GLY A 284 -4.32 -18.35 4.94
CA GLY A 284 -5.62 -19.03 5.03
C GLY A 284 -5.58 -20.50 5.49
N ASN A 285 -4.39 -21.07 5.74
CA ASN A 285 -4.30 -22.41 6.34
C ASN A 285 -4.56 -22.43 7.85
N PHE A 286 -4.66 -21.28 8.50
CA PHE A 286 -4.90 -21.17 9.93
C PHE A 286 -6.40 -20.97 10.18
N ASP A 287 -7.05 -21.93 10.84
CA ASP A 287 -8.48 -21.87 11.16
C ASP A 287 -8.74 -20.88 12.32
N PRO A 288 -9.50 -19.79 12.10
CA PRO A 288 -9.85 -18.85 13.17
C PRO A 288 -10.72 -19.45 14.28
N ALA A 289 -11.32 -20.62 14.03
CA ALA A 289 -12.08 -21.36 15.02
C ALA A 289 -11.22 -22.33 15.85
N ASP A 290 -9.98 -22.66 15.41
CA ASP A 290 -9.05 -23.50 16.20
C ASP A 290 -8.16 -22.63 17.11
N PRO A 291 -8.29 -22.73 18.45
CA PRO A 291 -7.44 -21.96 19.37
C PRO A 291 -5.93 -22.20 19.21
N LYS A 292 -5.50 -23.32 18.62
CA LYS A 292 -4.08 -23.60 18.38
C LYS A 292 -3.58 -22.78 17.19
N ASP A 293 -4.38 -22.67 16.14
CA ASP A 293 -4.04 -21.89 14.96
C ASP A 293 -4.00 -20.39 15.29
N VAL A 294 -5.00 -19.93 16.07
CA VAL A 294 -4.99 -18.57 16.62
C VAL A 294 -3.71 -18.29 17.41
N ALA A 295 -3.34 -19.21 18.34
CA ALA A 295 -2.13 -19.04 19.12
C ALA A 295 -0.84 -19.08 18.28
N MET A 296 -0.81 -19.84 17.17
CA MET A 296 0.34 -19.86 16.26
C MET A 296 0.49 -18.51 15.55
N ILE A 297 -0.58 -17.96 15.01
CA ILE A 297 -0.55 -16.63 14.36
C ILE A 297 -0.19 -15.54 15.37
N ASP A 298 -0.77 -15.58 16.59
CA ASP A 298 -0.42 -14.65 17.65
C ASP A 298 1.08 -14.66 17.96
N LEU A 299 1.70 -15.84 18.03
CA LEU A 299 3.15 -15.98 18.27
C LEU A 299 3.98 -15.46 17.10
N VAL A 300 3.57 -15.72 15.86
CA VAL A 300 4.28 -15.24 14.66
C VAL A 300 4.22 -13.71 14.58
N CYS A 301 3.05 -13.11 14.81
CA CYS A 301 2.89 -11.66 14.85
C CYS A 301 3.66 -11.02 16.02
N LEU A 302 3.59 -11.62 17.22
CA LEU A 302 4.34 -11.15 18.39
C LEU A 302 5.85 -11.22 18.18
N TYR A 303 6.35 -12.25 17.47
CA TYR A 303 7.77 -12.38 17.14
C TYR A 303 8.25 -11.19 16.30
N GLU A 304 7.59 -10.90 15.19
CA GLU A 304 7.94 -9.74 14.35
C GLU A 304 7.84 -8.44 15.13
N LYS A 305 6.70 -8.21 15.80
CA LYS A 305 6.50 -7.01 16.61
C LYS A 305 7.60 -6.81 17.65
N THR A 306 8.00 -7.88 18.34
CA THR A 306 9.09 -7.80 19.30
C THR A 306 10.42 -7.38 18.67
N LEU A 307 10.72 -7.87 17.47
CA LEU A 307 11.93 -7.46 16.73
C LEU A 307 11.88 -6.01 16.29
N ILE A 308 10.71 -5.53 15.87
CA ILE A 308 10.49 -4.12 15.51
C ILE A 308 10.62 -3.24 16.75
N ASP A 309 9.95 -3.56 17.85
CA ASP A 309 10.00 -2.79 19.11
C ASP A 309 11.42 -2.73 19.71
N LYS A 310 12.28 -3.71 19.40
CA LYS A 310 13.71 -3.73 19.79
C LYS A 310 14.63 -3.04 18.78
N GLY A 311 14.11 -2.52 17.68
CA GLY A 311 14.90 -1.89 16.62
C GLY A 311 15.78 -2.87 15.82
N VAL A 312 15.47 -4.15 15.83
CA VAL A 312 16.16 -5.18 15.04
C VAL A 312 15.66 -5.16 13.60
N LEU A 313 14.35 -4.93 13.43
CA LEU A 313 13.66 -4.78 12.13
C LEU A 313 13.02 -3.40 12.05
N PRO A 314 12.88 -2.82 10.85
CA PRO A 314 11.93 -1.74 10.59
C PRO A 314 10.50 -2.29 10.54
N SER A 315 9.51 -1.42 10.37
CA SER A 315 8.19 -1.76 9.85
C SER A 315 8.16 -1.43 8.37
N ASP A 316 7.74 -2.37 7.52
CA ASP A 316 7.62 -2.14 6.09
C ASP A 316 6.23 -1.64 5.68
N PHE A 317 5.28 -1.58 6.61
CA PHE A 317 3.96 -1.01 6.39
C PHE A 317 3.62 0.05 7.43
N VAL A 318 2.89 1.07 6.97
CA VAL A 318 2.49 2.20 7.78
C VAL A 318 1.05 2.59 7.48
N TYR A 319 0.31 2.94 8.53
CA TYR A 319 -0.89 3.76 8.44
C TYR A 319 -0.54 5.15 8.98
N LEU A 320 -0.87 6.21 8.22
CA LEU A 320 -0.69 7.57 8.71
C LEU A 320 -1.81 8.50 8.23
N VAL A 321 -2.04 9.54 9.02
CA VAL A 321 -2.86 10.67 8.65
C VAL A 321 -2.02 11.92 8.73
N ALA A 322 -2.06 12.74 7.70
CA ALA A 322 -1.29 13.96 7.61
C ALA A 322 -2.16 15.14 7.16
N ARG A 323 -1.68 16.35 7.36
CA ARG A 323 -2.29 17.59 6.86
C ARG A 323 -1.27 18.45 6.17
N ARG A 324 -1.75 19.41 5.41
CA ARG A 324 -0.85 20.40 4.79
C ARG A 324 0.00 21.09 5.87
N ARG A 325 1.29 21.26 5.60
CA ARG A 325 2.08 22.16 6.43
C ARG A 325 1.59 23.58 6.23
N ALA A 326 1.41 24.30 7.34
CA ALA A 326 1.23 25.75 7.28
C ALA A 326 2.49 26.35 6.66
N GLY A 327 2.35 27.12 5.60
CA GLY A 327 3.44 27.80 4.90
C GLY A 327 4.06 28.91 5.77
#